data_889b81131748c8acbc2caa39b59496a5
#
_entry.id   889b81131748c8acbc2caa39b59496a5
#
_cell.length_a   1.000
_cell.length_b   1.000
_cell.length_c   1.000
_cell.angle_alpha   90.00
_cell.angle_beta   90.00
_cell.angle_gamma   90.00
#
_symmetry.space_group_name_H-M   'P 1'
#
loop_
_entity.id
_entity.type
_entity.pdbx_description
1 polymer ?
#
loop_
_entity_poly.entity_id
_entity_poly.type
_entity_poly.pdbx_seq_one_letter_code
_entity_poly.pdbx_strand_id
1 'polypeptide(L)'
;VPIGIVLFFCLFYIAVLSKTAFFITIVAIFAAISSYILQQDKIDKEIHETAEKESLFFEMLSQTLDGFKEIKMNRKKSDDLFGFLKIIADETEALKIKTGYKFAMGLMFSQIFFYTLLAVIVFVLPRLDPANPALIIKLTAAILFIIGPVNLIAGSIPLFSRASIAVSILYKLEERLDEGSMAFKVEGTLPVRRIESFNEIRFDDFSFSYTDRHDVQLFTVGPINMTIQKGEVLFIVGGNGSGKSTLMKLLTGLYYPVSGSIQVDGLTIDRTTYQAYRELFSVIFGDFHLFDRLYGLDEIDDDRIRELLKLMELEKKTEMIDGAFTNIKLSTGQRKRLALIVSLLEGREVCMFDEWAADQDPIFRKYFYEVLLNELKAQGKTIIAVSHDDRYFGFADRVLKMEYGQFLK
;
A
#
# COMPACT_ATOMS: atom_id res chain seq x y z
N VAL A 1 -25.55 -2.51 -20.79
CA VAL A 1 -26.96 -3.00 -20.90
C VAL A 1 -27.69 -2.38 -22.10
N PRO A 2 -27.74 -1.03 -22.33
CA PRO A 2 -28.54 -0.48 -23.44
C PRO A 2 -28.08 -0.96 -24.83
N ILE A 3 -26.81 -1.12 -25.07
CA ILE A 3 -26.25 -1.53 -26.36
C ILE A 3 -26.65 -2.97 -26.73
N GLY A 4 -26.64 -3.89 -25.78
CA GLY A 4 -27.10 -5.26 -25.99
C GLY A 4 -28.61 -5.35 -26.33
N ILE A 5 -29.43 -4.49 -25.72
CA ILE A 5 -30.85 -4.39 -26.01
C ILE A 5 -31.06 -3.91 -27.44
N VAL A 6 -30.37 -2.89 -27.88
CA VAL A 6 -30.43 -2.37 -29.25
C VAL A 6 -30.05 -3.44 -30.27
N LEU A 7 -28.93 -4.14 -30.03
CA LEU A 7 -28.48 -5.27 -30.87
C LEU A 7 -29.56 -6.37 -30.98
N PHE A 8 -30.13 -6.75 -29.84
CA PHE A 8 -31.19 -7.77 -29.80
C PHE A 8 -32.41 -7.36 -30.67
N PHE A 9 -32.92 -6.13 -30.48
CA PHE A 9 -34.05 -5.66 -31.28
C PHE A 9 -33.73 -5.52 -32.75
N CYS A 10 -32.53 -5.11 -33.12
CA CYS A 10 -32.10 -5.05 -34.52
C CYS A 10 -32.03 -6.45 -35.15
N LEU A 11 -31.46 -7.42 -34.46
CA LEU A 11 -31.39 -8.79 -34.93
C LEU A 11 -32.78 -9.43 -35.04
N PHE A 12 -33.66 -9.18 -34.06
CA PHE A 12 -35.03 -9.60 -34.09
C PHE A 12 -35.79 -8.98 -35.30
N TYR A 13 -35.61 -7.71 -35.56
CA TYR A 13 -36.19 -7.02 -36.70
C TYR A 13 -35.73 -7.63 -38.03
N ILE A 14 -34.44 -7.91 -38.19
CA ILE A 14 -33.88 -8.56 -39.37
C ILE A 14 -34.49 -9.97 -39.54
N ALA A 15 -34.66 -10.74 -38.45
CA ALA A 15 -35.25 -12.08 -38.48
C ALA A 15 -36.70 -12.08 -38.96
N VAL A 16 -37.46 -11.06 -38.55
CA VAL A 16 -38.85 -10.88 -39.01
C VAL A 16 -38.93 -10.48 -40.48
N LEU A 17 -38.01 -9.67 -40.96
CA LEU A 17 -37.95 -9.22 -42.35
C LEU A 17 -37.51 -10.32 -43.33
N SER A 18 -36.43 -11.05 -43.01
CA SER A 18 -35.90 -12.10 -43.87
C SER A 18 -35.05 -13.09 -43.03
N LYS A 19 -35.45 -14.38 -43.03
CA LYS A 19 -34.72 -15.46 -42.37
C LYS A 19 -33.33 -15.65 -42.99
N THR A 20 -33.20 -15.51 -44.31
CA THR A 20 -31.92 -15.63 -45.02
C THR A 20 -30.95 -14.52 -44.60
N ALA A 21 -31.43 -13.27 -44.59
CA ALA A 21 -30.63 -12.13 -44.14
C ALA A 21 -30.19 -12.27 -42.67
N PHE A 22 -31.09 -12.77 -41.82
CA PHE A 22 -30.75 -13.04 -40.40
C PHE A 22 -29.62 -14.04 -40.26
N PHE A 23 -29.68 -15.20 -40.97
CA PHE A 23 -28.61 -16.20 -40.92
C PHE A 23 -27.28 -15.66 -41.40
N ILE A 24 -27.27 -14.90 -42.52
CA ILE A 24 -26.04 -14.26 -43.04
C ILE A 24 -25.47 -13.28 -42.02
N THR A 25 -26.33 -12.49 -41.37
CA THR A 25 -25.90 -11.53 -40.34
C THR A 25 -25.32 -12.23 -39.11
N ILE A 26 -25.92 -13.31 -38.63
CA ILE A 26 -25.40 -14.11 -37.51
C ILE A 26 -24.03 -14.72 -37.85
N VAL A 27 -23.86 -15.30 -39.04
CA VAL A 27 -22.59 -15.86 -39.50
C VAL A 27 -21.51 -14.76 -39.55
N ALA A 28 -21.83 -13.59 -40.08
CA ALA A 28 -20.89 -12.48 -40.14
C ALA A 28 -20.48 -11.98 -38.74
N ILE A 29 -21.44 -11.84 -37.82
CA ILE A 29 -21.14 -11.46 -36.42
C ILE A 29 -20.27 -12.53 -35.75
N PHE A 30 -20.61 -13.80 -35.90
CA PHE A 30 -19.84 -14.90 -35.34
C PHE A 30 -18.39 -14.92 -35.88
N ALA A 31 -18.20 -14.73 -37.18
CA ALA A 31 -16.88 -14.64 -37.80
C ALA A 31 -16.06 -13.46 -37.27
N ALA A 32 -16.69 -12.29 -37.10
CA ALA A 32 -16.07 -11.11 -36.53
C ALA A 32 -15.63 -11.34 -35.08
N ILE A 33 -16.51 -11.92 -34.25
CA ILE A 33 -16.21 -12.24 -32.84
C ILE A 33 -15.11 -13.30 -32.76
N SER A 34 -15.17 -14.37 -33.55
CA SER A 34 -14.14 -15.42 -33.59
C SER A 34 -12.78 -14.85 -33.97
N SER A 35 -12.71 -14.01 -34.99
CA SER A 35 -11.46 -13.33 -35.39
C SER A 35 -10.89 -12.47 -34.27
N TYR A 36 -11.74 -11.83 -33.48
CA TYR A 36 -11.32 -11.03 -32.34
C TYR A 36 -10.79 -11.92 -31.19
N ILE A 37 -11.52 -12.95 -30.79
CA ILE A 37 -11.13 -13.86 -29.69
C ILE A 37 -9.78 -14.51 -29.97
N LEU A 38 -9.53 -14.92 -31.21
CA LEU A 38 -8.24 -15.54 -31.60
C LEU A 38 -7.01 -14.62 -31.42
N GLN A 39 -7.23 -13.31 -31.36
CA GLN A 39 -6.16 -12.32 -31.17
C GLN A 39 -6.05 -11.83 -29.72
N GLN A 40 -7.10 -12.03 -28.90
CA GLN A 40 -7.21 -11.46 -27.55
C GLN A 40 -6.08 -11.90 -26.63
N ASP A 41 -5.75 -13.17 -26.57
CA ASP A 41 -4.69 -13.68 -25.67
C ASP A 41 -3.32 -13.02 -25.91
N LYS A 42 -3.02 -12.68 -27.18
CA LYS A 42 -1.77 -12.00 -27.52
C LYS A 42 -1.80 -10.53 -27.13
N ILE A 43 -2.96 -9.89 -27.29
CA ILE A 43 -3.16 -8.48 -26.94
C ILE A 43 -3.11 -8.32 -25.41
N ASP A 44 -3.75 -9.21 -24.66
CA ASP A 44 -3.78 -9.16 -23.19
C ASP A 44 -2.38 -9.34 -22.59
N LYS A 45 -1.56 -10.24 -23.13
CA LYS A 45 -0.15 -10.39 -22.73
C LYS A 45 0.66 -9.11 -22.96
N GLU A 46 0.50 -8.49 -24.13
CA GLU A 46 1.21 -7.23 -24.44
C GLU A 46 0.73 -6.05 -23.60
N ILE A 47 -0.57 -5.98 -23.24
CA ILE A 47 -1.08 -4.98 -22.31
C ILE A 47 -0.47 -5.18 -20.93
N HIS A 48 -0.34 -6.44 -20.48
CA HIS A 48 0.27 -6.75 -19.18
C HIS A 48 1.75 -6.36 -19.14
N GLU A 49 2.51 -6.72 -20.19
CA GLU A 49 3.92 -6.33 -20.34
C GLU A 49 4.08 -4.79 -20.38
N THR A 50 3.17 -4.10 -21.07
CA THR A 50 3.16 -2.63 -21.11
C THR A 50 2.93 -2.04 -19.72
N ALA A 51 1.98 -2.59 -18.93
CA ALA A 51 1.69 -2.13 -17.59
C ALA A 51 2.87 -2.34 -16.62
N GLU A 52 3.59 -3.46 -16.75
CA GLU A 52 4.81 -3.72 -15.97
C GLU A 52 5.91 -2.71 -16.30
N LYS A 53 6.12 -2.41 -17.58
CA LYS A 53 7.11 -1.40 -18.01
C LYS A 53 6.72 0.02 -17.57
N GLU A 54 5.44 0.37 -17.61
CA GLU A 54 4.94 1.64 -17.06
C GLU A 54 5.22 1.74 -15.55
N SER A 55 4.96 0.68 -14.81
CA SER A 55 5.24 0.63 -13.37
C SER A 55 6.73 0.85 -13.08
N LEU A 56 7.61 0.17 -13.83
CA LEU A 56 9.05 0.37 -13.73
C LEU A 56 9.48 1.80 -14.06
N PHE A 57 8.88 2.40 -15.09
CA PHE A 57 9.14 3.80 -15.46
C PHE A 57 8.77 4.77 -14.32
N PHE A 58 7.61 4.59 -13.70
CA PHE A 58 7.19 5.42 -12.57
C PHE A 58 8.07 5.20 -11.33
N GLU A 59 8.49 3.97 -11.06
CA GLU A 59 9.43 3.67 -9.98
C GLU A 59 10.76 4.43 -10.18
N MET A 60 11.30 4.40 -11.41
CA MET A 60 12.53 5.11 -11.75
C MET A 60 12.38 6.63 -11.65
N LEU A 61 11.21 7.18 -12.01
CA LEU A 61 10.92 8.61 -11.80
C LEU A 61 10.90 8.95 -10.31
N SER A 62 10.30 8.11 -9.46
CA SER A 62 10.30 8.30 -8.01
C SER A 62 11.72 8.29 -7.46
N GLN A 63 12.54 7.30 -7.84
CA GLN A 63 13.95 7.22 -7.46
C GLN A 63 14.75 8.46 -7.91
N THR A 64 14.40 9.03 -9.08
CA THR A 64 15.02 10.26 -9.58
C THR A 64 14.69 11.47 -8.70
N LEU A 65 13.45 11.55 -8.21
CA LEU A 65 13.02 12.62 -7.30
C LEU A 65 13.65 12.47 -5.92
N ASP A 66 13.66 11.25 -5.39
CA ASP A 66 14.22 10.94 -4.08
C ASP A 66 15.75 11.16 -4.06
N GLY A 67 16.44 10.74 -5.13
CA GLY A 67 17.89 10.89 -5.32
C GLY A 67 18.31 12.18 -6.01
N PHE A 68 17.45 13.21 -6.08
CA PHE A 68 17.73 14.43 -6.85
C PHE A 68 19.03 15.14 -6.43
N LYS A 69 19.33 15.15 -5.14
CA LYS A 69 20.54 15.81 -4.61
C LYS A 69 21.82 15.11 -5.10
N GLU A 70 21.83 13.77 -5.03
CA GLU A 70 22.92 12.92 -5.45
C GLU A 70 23.17 13.00 -6.96
N ILE A 71 22.09 13.07 -7.73
CA ILE A 71 22.12 13.21 -9.20
C ILE A 71 22.69 14.57 -9.56
N LYS A 72 22.21 15.64 -8.91
CA LYS A 72 22.65 17.01 -9.16
C LYS A 72 24.14 17.24 -8.86
N MET A 73 24.67 16.50 -7.89
CA MET A 73 26.09 16.60 -7.49
C MET A 73 27.06 15.86 -8.45
N ASN A 74 26.55 14.95 -9.30
CA ASN A 74 27.40 14.12 -10.16
C ASN A 74 26.82 14.00 -11.56
N ARG A 75 27.44 14.72 -12.51
CA ARG A 75 27.00 14.77 -13.91
C ARG A 75 26.94 13.39 -14.56
N LYS A 76 27.94 12.52 -14.30
CA LYS A 76 27.97 11.18 -14.86
C LYS A 76 26.78 10.33 -14.38
N LYS A 77 26.45 10.41 -13.07
CA LYS A 77 25.24 9.75 -12.54
C LYS A 77 23.96 10.25 -13.21
N SER A 78 23.88 11.57 -13.44
CA SER A 78 22.75 12.18 -14.14
C SER A 78 22.62 11.65 -15.57
N ASP A 79 23.72 11.62 -16.31
CA ASP A 79 23.75 11.17 -17.71
C ASP A 79 23.41 9.67 -17.81
N ASP A 80 23.96 8.82 -16.93
CA ASP A 80 23.71 7.39 -16.89
C ASP A 80 22.24 7.09 -16.52
N LEU A 81 21.68 7.78 -15.51
CA LEU A 81 20.29 7.62 -15.10
C LEU A 81 19.33 8.08 -16.21
N PHE A 82 19.61 9.23 -16.83
CA PHE A 82 18.80 9.72 -17.95
C PHE A 82 18.85 8.76 -19.14
N GLY A 83 20.03 8.20 -19.45
CA GLY A 83 20.18 7.17 -20.47
C GLY A 83 19.32 5.95 -20.20
N PHE A 84 19.31 5.46 -18.97
CA PHE A 84 18.49 4.31 -18.55
C PHE A 84 16.99 4.62 -18.59
N LEU A 85 16.57 5.79 -18.06
CA LEU A 85 15.18 6.26 -18.13
C LEU A 85 14.70 6.34 -19.58
N LYS A 86 15.57 6.85 -20.49
CA LYS A 86 15.25 6.95 -21.91
C LYS A 86 15.02 5.57 -22.53
N ILE A 87 15.86 4.59 -22.23
CA ILE A 87 15.69 3.21 -22.73
C ILE A 87 14.34 2.65 -22.29
N ILE A 88 13.98 2.78 -21.02
CA ILE A 88 12.69 2.29 -20.49
C ILE A 88 11.52 3.04 -21.16
N ALA A 89 11.64 4.35 -21.34
CA ALA A 89 10.61 5.15 -22.02
C ALA A 89 10.43 4.72 -23.47
N ASP A 90 11.52 4.56 -24.22
CA ASP A 90 11.50 4.15 -25.64
C ASP A 90 10.92 2.72 -25.78
N GLU A 91 11.27 1.78 -24.89
CA GLU A 91 10.69 0.44 -24.86
C GLU A 91 9.20 0.47 -24.56
N THR A 92 8.78 1.28 -23.57
CA THR A 92 7.37 1.43 -23.19
C THR A 92 6.56 2.04 -24.34
N GLU A 93 7.11 3.06 -25.02
CA GLU A 93 6.49 3.68 -26.20
C GLU A 93 6.33 2.66 -27.33
N ALA A 94 7.39 1.90 -27.65
CA ALA A 94 7.33 0.87 -28.69
C ALA A 94 6.27 -0.19 -28.42
N LEU A 95 6.14 -0.65 -27.17
CA LEU A 95 5.09 -1.58 -26.76
C LEU A 95 3.68 -0.96 -26.89
N LYS A 96 3.50 0.28 -26.49
CA LYS A 96 2.22 1.01 -26.64
C LYS A 96 1.81 1.15 -28.09
N ILE A 97 2.74 1.53 -28.95
CA ILE A 97 2.50 1.67 -30.40
C ILE A 97 2.13 0.31 -30.99
N LYS A 98 2.87 -0.76 -30.66
CA LYS A 98 2.62 -2.12 -31.15
C LYS A 98 1.25 -2.63 -30.71
N THR A 99 0.90 -2.46 -29.44
CA THR A 99 -0.41 -2.87 -28.90
C THR A 99 -1.54 -2.03 -29.51
N GLY A 100 -1.36 -0.72 -29.62
CA GLY A 100 -2.31 0.18 -30.27
C GLY A 100 -2.54 -0.17 -31.74
N TYR A 101 -1.48 -0.51 -32.49
CA TYR A 101 -1.58 -0.94 -33.89
C TYR A 101 -2.40 -2.23 -34.02
N LYS A 102 -2.13 -3.25 -33.21
CA LYS A 102 -2.89 -4.50 -33.22
C LYS A 102 -4.36 -4.28 -32.93
N PHE A 103 -4.63 -3.39 -31.98
CA PHE A 103 -6.01 -3.04 -31.65
C PHE A 103 -6.71 -2.32 -32.81
N ALA A 104 -6.04 -1.34 -33.45
CA ALA A 104 -6.56 -0.66 -34.61
C ALA A 104 -6.83 -1.63 -35.78
N MET A 105 -5.95 -2.58 -36.01
CA MET A 105 -6.14 -3.66 -36.99
C MET A 105 -7.37 -4.50 -36.68
N GLY A 106 -7.59 -4.89 -35.42
CA GLY A 106 -8.79 -5.62 -35.00
C GLY A 106 -10.08 -4.86 -35.33
N LEU A 107 -10.12 -3.54 -35.05
CA LEU A 107 -11.27 -2.68 -35.42
C LEU A 107 -11.45 -2.61 -36.94
N MET A 108 -10.39 -2.47 -37.70
CA MET A 108 -10.44 -2.44 -39.17
C MET A 108 -11.02 -3.74 -39.73
N PHE A 109 -10.57 -4.89 -39.25
CA PHE A 109 -11.15 -6.18 -39.67
C PHE A 109 -12.64 -6.28 -39.35
N SER A 110 -13.06 -5.86 -38.16
CA SER A 110 -14.48 -5.80 -37.80
C SER A 110 -15.29 -4.96 -38.80
N GLN A 111 -14.79 -3.79 -39.17
CA GLN A 111 -15.45 -2.94 -40.15
C GLN A 111 -15.53 -3.59 -41.53
N ILE A 112 -14.48 -4.26 -41.99
CA ILE A 112 -14.46 -4.98 -43.27
C ILE A 112 -15.56 -6.06 -43.30
N PHE A 113 -15.72 -6.83 -42.22
CA PHE A 113 -16.80 -7.83 -42.11
C PHE A 113 -18.19 -7.18 -42.25
N PHE A 114 -18.44 -6.06 -41.61
CA PHE A 114 -19.73 -5.36 -41.71
C PHE A 114 -19.99 -4.77 -43.11
N TYR A 115 -18.99 -4.15 -43.74
CA TYR A 115 -19.17 -3.67 -45.10
C TYR A 115 -19.33 -4.80 -46.10
N THR A 116 -18.66 -5.93 -45.89
CA THR A 116 -18.86 -7.14 -46.70
C THR A 116 -20.27 -7.68 -46.53
N LEU A 117 -20.77 -7.75 -45.29
CA LEU A 117 -22.13 -8.12 -44.98
C LEU A 117 -23.15 -7.21 -45.71
N LEU A 118 -22.92 -5.88 -45.65
CA LEU A 118 -23.75 -4.91 -46.33
C LEU A 118 -23.77 -5.16 -47.84
N ALA A 119 -22.58 -5.37 -48.46
CA ALA A 119 -22.49 -5.69 -49.88
C ALA A 119 -23.24 -7.00 -50.26
N VAL A 120 -23.13 -8.03 -49.43
CA VAL A 120 -23.85 -9.31 -49.62
C VAL A 120 -25.39 -9.08 -49.58
N ILE A 121 -25.87 -8.31 -48.62
CA ILE A 121 -27.31 -8.00 -48.49
C ILE A 121 -27.82 -7.17 -49.68
N VAL A 122 -27.04 -6.22 -50.15
CA VAL A 122 -27.45 -5.35 -51.25
C VAL A 122 -27.36 -6.03 -52.63
N PHE A 123 -26.29 -6.78 -52.90
CA PHE A 123 -26.00 -7.31 -54.24
C PHE A 123 -26.27 -8.82 -54.41
N VAL A 124 -26.13 -9.64 -53.35
CA VAL A 124 -26.27 -11.09 -53.45
C VAL A 124 -27.65 -11.56 -52.99
N LEU A 125 -28.20 -11.03 -51.91
CA LEU A 125 -29.47 -11.44 -51.38
C LEU A 125 -30.63 -11.33 -52.40
N PRO A 126 -30.74 -10.26 -53.21
CA PRO A 126 -31.80 -10.17 -54.23
C PRO A 126 -31.75 -11.27 -55.32
N ARG A 127 -30.58 -11.92 -55.52
CA ARG A 127 -30.45 -13.03 -56.46
C ARG A 127 -30.84 -14.39 -55.86
N LEU A 128 -30.69 -14.52 -54.54
CA LEU A 128 -31.02 -15.74 -53.80
C LEU A 128 -32.50 -15.80 -53.42
N ASP A 129 -33.06 -14.63 -53.10
CA ASP A 129 -34.46 -14.45 -52.71
C ASP A 129 -35.01 -13.20 -53.42
N PRO A 130 -35.80 -13.33 -54.47
CA PRO A 130 -36.32 -12.19 -55.24
C PRO A 130 -37.20 -11.31 -54.37
N ALA A 131 -36.55 -10.48 -53.59
CA ALA A 131 -37.17 -9.62 -52.59
C ALA A 131 -37.65 -8.30 -53.20
N ASN A 132 -38.75 -7.76 -52.67
CA ASN A 132 -39.22 -6.41 -52.96
C ASN A 132 -38.11 -5.39 -52.64
N PRO A 133 -37.80 -4.43 -53.54
CA PRO A 133 -36.78 -3.38 -53.28
C PRO A 133 -36.94 -2.67 -51.92
N ALA A 134 -38.18 -2.50 -51.45
CA ALA A 134 -38.48 -1.93 -50.12
C ALA A 134 -37.91 -2.78 -48.96
N LEU A 135 -37.81 -4.10 -49.11
CA LEU A 135 -37.23 -4.99 -48.12
C LEU A 135 -35.72 -4.80 -48.02
N ILE A 136 -35.03 -4.65 -49.15
CA ILE A 136 -33.60 -4.44 -49.22
C ILE A 136 -33.23 -3.13 -48.50
N ILE A 137 -33.99 -2.06 -48.74
CA ILE A 137 -33.80 -0.77 -48.09
C ILE A 137 -33.90 -0.91 -46.55
N LYS A 138 -34.95 -1.61 -46.07
CA LYS A 138 -35.16 -1.83 -44.61
C LYS A 138 -34.03 -2.65 -44.00
N LEU A 139 -33.57 -3.70 -44.65
CA LEU A 139 -32.45 -4.55 -44.20
C LEU A 139 -31.15 -3.74 -44.18
N THR A 140 -30.86 -2.99 -45.21
CA THR A 140 -29.69 -2.11 -45.29
C THR A 140 -29.67 -1.09 -44.13
N ALA A 141 -30.80 -0.43 -43.89
CA ALA A 141 -30.92 0.51 -42.77
C ALA A 141 -30.72 -0.16 -41.41
N ALA A 142 -31.29 -1.36 -41.21
CA ALA A 142 -31.08 -2.13 -39.96
C ALA A 142 -29.62 -2.51 -39.74
N ILE A 143 -28.89 -2.94 -40.78
CA ILE A 143 -27.47 -3.31 -40.69
C ILE A 143 -26.61 -2.06 -40.43
N LEU A 144 -26.87 -0.97 -41.12
CA LEU A 144 -26.14 0.29 -40.84
C LEU A 144 -26.35 0.76 -39.41
N PHE A 145 -27.53 0.53 -38.85
CA PHE A 145 -27.83 0.88 -37.46
C PHE A 145 -27.08 -0.02 -36.45
N ILE A 146 -26.77 -1.29 -36.80
CA ILE A 146 -26.00 -2.23 -35.94
C ILE A 146 -24.55 -1.85 -35.86
N ILE A 147 -23.97 -1.24 -36.89
CA ILE A 147 -22.50 -0.91 -36.95
C ILE A 147 -22.09 -0.03 -35.78
N GLY A 148 -22.86 0.99 -35.42
CA GLY A 148 -22.57 1.89 -34.29
C GLY A 148 -22.44 1.15 -32.96
N PRO A 149 -23.47 0.44 -32.51
CA PRO A 149 -23.43 -0.38 -31.28
C PRO A 149 -22.26 -1.38 -31.22
N VAL A 150 -21.95 -2.07 -32.33
CA VAL A 150 -20.85 -3.03 -32.38
C VAL A 150 -19.49 -2.36 -32.26
N ASN A 151 -19.29 -1.22 -32.92
CA ASN A 151 -18.06 -0.46 -32.78
C ASN A 151 -17.85 0.08 -31.36
N LEU A 152 -18.93 0.48 -30.66
CA LEU A 152 -18.88 0.87 -29.25
C LEU A 152 -18.44 -0.29 -28.34
N ILE A 153 -19.00 -1.50 -28.56
CA ILE A 153 -18.57 -2.70 -27.82
C ILE A 153 -17.11 -2.99 -28.09
N ALA A 154 -16.71 -3.07 -29.35
CA ALA A 154 -15.34 -3.36 -29.74
C ALA A 154 -14.35 -2.32 -29.18
N GLY A 155 -14.69 -1.03 -29.22
CA GLY A 155 -13.90 0.06 -28.65
C GLY A 155 -13.80 0.04 -27.12
N SER A 156 -14.75 -0.60 -26.42
CA SER A 156 -14.74 -0.70 -24.97
C SER A 156 -13.84 -1.83 -24.44
N ILE A 157 -13.48 -2.81 -25.28
CA ILE A 157 -12.75 -4.01 -24.85
C ILE A 157 -11.37 -3.67 -24.23
N PRO A 158 -10.52 -2.78 -24.80
CA PRO A 158 -9.24 -2.44 -24.15
C PRO A 158 -9.42 -1.76 -22.81
N LEU A 159 -10.51 -1.00 -22.65
CA LEU A 159 -10.83 -0.37 -21.37
C LEU A 159 -11.14 -1.43 -20.31
N PHE A 160 -11.92 -2.47 -20.67
CA PHE A 160 -12.20 -3.60 -19.79
C PHE A 160 -10.94 -4.40 -19.46
N SER A 161 -10.07 -4.67 -20.43
CA SER A 161 -8.79 -5.36 -20.19
C SER A 161 -7.91 -4.58 -19.19
N ARG A 162 -7.76 -3.26 -19.39
CA ARG A 162 -7.02 -2.40 -18.46
C ARG A 162 -7.65 -2.39 -17.06
N ALA A 163 -8.97 -2.27 -16.98
CA ALA A 163 -9.69 -2.31 -15.71
C ALA A 163 -9.51 -3.66 -15.00
N SER A 164 -9.57 -4.79 -15.75
CA SER A 164 -9.35 -6.12 -15.20
C SER A 164 -7.93 -6.29 -14.64
N ILE A 165 -6.90 -5.78 -15.34
CA ILE A 165 -5.52 -5.80 -14.85
C ILE A 165 -5.39 -4.96 -13.57
N ALA A 166 -5.95 -3.74 -13.55
CA ALA A 166 -5.91 -2.88 -12.36
C ALA A 166 -6.59 -3.55 -11.15
N VAL A 167 -7.75 -4.18 -11.37
CA VAL A 167 -8.47 -4.93 -10.33
C VAL A 167 -7.66 -6.14 -9.87
N SER A 168 -7.01 -6.87 -10.79
CA SER A 168 -6.17 -8.02 -10.42
C SER A 168 -4.96 -7.61 -9.56
N ILE A 169 -4.39 -6.43 -9.79
CA ILE A 169 -3.31 -5.87 -8.96
C ILE A 169 -3.84 -5.55 -7.56
N LEU A 170 -5.06 -4.98 -7.46
CA LEU A 170 -5.69 -4.70 -6.18
C LEU A 170 -5.99 -5.99 -5.40
N TYR A 171 -6.51 -7.04 -6.05
CA TYR A 171 -6.73 -8.34 -5.40
C TYR A 171 -5.43 -9.00 -4.94
N LYS A 172 -4.35 -8.92 -5.74
CA LYS A 172 -3.04 -9.41 -5.29
C LYS A 172 -2.50 -8.64 -4.09
N LEU A 173 -2.76 -7.33 -4.03
CA LEU A 173 -2.40 -6.52 -2.86
C LEU A 173 -3.25 -6.91 -1.65
N GLU A 174 -4.58 -7.07 -1.84
CA GLU A 174 -5.49 -7.53 -0.80
C GLU A 174 -5.08 -8.92 -0.27
N GLU A 175 -4.77 -9.87 -1.16
CA GLU A 175 -4.28 -11.20 -0.79
C GLU A 175 -3.00 -11.14 0.06
N ARG A 176 -2.03 -10.31 -0.32
CA ARG A 176 -0.80 -10.09 0.47
C ARG A 176 -1.08 -9.41 1.81
N LEU A 177 -2.01 -8.45 1.83
CA LEU A 177 -2.46 -7.82 3.07
C LEU A 177 -3.22 -8.83 3.93
N ASP A 178 -4.04 -9.68 3.33
CA ASP A 178 -4.78 -10.74 4.02
C ASP A 178 -3.83 -11.85 4.53
N GLU A 179 -2.82 -12.24 3.78
CA GLU A 179 -1.76 -13.14 4.27
C GLU A 179 -1.05 -12.55 5.49
N GLY A 180 -0.70 -11.25 5.44
CA GLY A 180 -0.20 -10.50 6.59
C GLY A 180 -1.25 -10.33 7.69
N SER A 181 -2.53 -10.24 7.36
CA SER A 181 -3.67 -10.02 8.25
C SER A 181 -4.46 -11.30 8.55
N MET A 182 -4.18 -12.45 7.94
CA MET A 182 -4.78 -13.74 8.37
C MET A 182 -4.47 -14.04 9.82
N ALA A 183 -3.49 -13.36 10.37
CA ALA A 183 -3.36 -13.18 11.79
C ALA A 183 -4.59 -12.49 12.44
N PHE A 184 -5.46 -11.76 11.69
CA PHE A 184 -6.39 -10.74 12.20
C PHE A 184 -7.86 -10.86 11.85
N LYS A 185 -8.32 -11.83 11.07
CA LYS A 185 -9.77 -12.01 10.89
C LYS A 185 -10.39 -12.49 12.21
N VAL A 186 -10.66 -11.53 13.09
CA VAL A 186 -11.64 -11.70 14.14
C VAL A 186 -13.00 -11.53 13.47
N GLU A 187 -13.66 -12.63 13.16
CA GLU A 187 -15.06 -12.61 12.74
C GLU A 187 -15.91 -12.16 13.94
N GLY A 188 -16.47 -10.97 13.84
CA GLY A 188 -17.41 -10.38 14.80
C GLY A 188 -16.78 -9.30 15.68
N THR A 189 -17.62 -8.35 16.06
CA THR A 189 -17.35 -7.37 17.11
C THR A 189 -17.33 -8.09 18.47
N LEU A 190 -16.25 -8.80 18.77
CA LEU A 190 -16.00 -9.22 20.13
C LEU A 190 -15.72 -7.96 20.95
N PRO A 191 -16.27 -7.85 22.18
CA PRO A 191 -15.92 -6.74 23.06
C PRO A 191 -14.41 -6.77 23.25
N VAL A 192 -13.71 -5.74 22.73
CA VAL A 192 -12.28 -5.58 22.91
C VAL A 192 -12.05 -5.47 24.42
N ARG A 193 -11.44 -6.50 25.02
CA ARG A 193 -11.05 -6.47 26.41
C ARG A 193 -9.99 -5.40 26.57
N ARG A 194 -10.33 -4.24 27.12
CA ARG A 194 -9.36 -3.18 27.39
C ARG A 194 -8.38 -3.65 28.45
N ILE A 195 -7.10 -3.38 28.19
CA ILE A 195 -6.03 -3.53 29.17
C ILE A 195 -5.65 -2.10 29.56
N GLU A 196 -6.19 -1.62 30.69
CA GLU A 196 -5.99 -0.22 31.08
C GLU A 196 -4.66 -0.02 31.82
N SER A 197 -4.14 -1.05 32.44
CA SER A 197 -2.89 -1.03 33.18
C SER A 197 -2.32 -2.44 33.32
N PHE A 198 -1.06 -2.53 33.73
CA PHE A 198 -0.39 -3.82 33.96
C PHE A 198 0.58 -3.69 35.16
N ASN A 199 0.95 -4.81 35.74
CA ASN A 199 2.04 -4.90 36.69
C ASN A 199 3.29 -5.53 36.04
N GLU A 200 3.07 -6.53 35.17
CA GLU A 200 4.11 -7.28 34.53
C GLU A 200 3.73 -7.63 33.08
N ILE A 201 4.70 -7.44 32.15
CA ILE A 201 4.62 -7.97 30.79
C ILE A 201 5.73 -9.00 30.64
N ARG A 202 5.36 -10.25 30.33
CA ARG A 202 6.28 -11.36 30.21
C ARG A 202 6.33 -11.88 28.78
N PHE A 203 7.54 -12.16 28.32
CA PHE A 203 7.84 -12.74 27.02
C PHE A 203 8.53 -14.08 27.23
N ASP A 204 7.93 -15.17 26.74
CA ASP A 204 8.43 -16.52 26.87
C ASP A 204 8.78 -17.12 25.51
N ASP A 205 10.05 -17.48 25.30
CA ASP A 205 10.63 -18.05 24.07
C ASP A 205 10.22 -17.33 22.78
N PHE A 206 10.13 -16.02 22.89
CA PHE A 206 9.57 -15.12 21.91
C PHE A 206 10.56 -14.90 20.77
N SER A 207 10.17 -15.25 19.53
CA SER A 207 11.06 -15.11 18.38
C SER A 207 10.36 -14.63 17.12
N PHE A 208 11.13 -14.02 16.24
CA PHE A 208 10.71 -13.56 14.92
C PHE A 208 11.83 -13.71 13.90
N SER A 209 11.49 -14.08 12.68
CA SER A 209 12.44 -14.23 11.58
C SER A 209 11.97 -13.48 10.35
N TYR A 210 12.88 -12.74 9.72
CA TYR A 210 12.70 -12.25 8.37
C TYR A 210 13.00 -13.39 7.38
N THR A 211 12.14 -13.57 6.40
CA THR A 211 12.34 -14.50 5.29
C THR A 211 12.37 -13.75 3.96
N ASP A 212 13.03 -14.32 2.95
CA ASP A 212 12.96 -13.84 1.58
C ASP A 212 11.70 -14.37 0.86
N ARG A 213 11.59 -14.09 -0.45
CA ARG A 213 10.48 -14.57 -1.29
C ARG A 213 10.46 -16.10 -1.49
N HIS A 214 11.48 -16.81 -1.06
CA HIS A 214 11.66 -18.25 -1.15
C HIS A 214 11.65 -18.92 0.23
N ASP A 215 11.13 -18.23 1.26
CA ASP A 215 11.09 -18.66 2.66
C ASP A 215 12.48 -18.95 3.27
N VAL A 216 13.55 -18.41 2.67
CA VAL A 216 14.89 -18.49 3.24
C VAL A 216 15.03 -17.47 4.36
N GLN A 217 15.38 -17.95 5.55
CA GLN A 217 15.58 -17.12 6.74
C GLN A 217 16.77 -16.18 6.55
N LEU A 218 16.53 -14.89 6.63
CA LEU A 218 17.51 -13.83 6.47
C LEU A 218 18.10 -13.38 7.81
N PHE A 219 17.26 -13.18 8.83
CA PHE A 219 17.67 -12.72 10.14
C PHE A 219 16.61 -13.11 11.19
N THR A 220 17.07 -13.48 12.39
CA THR A 220 16.19 -13.87 13.50
C THR A 220 16.46 -13.04 14.74
N VAL A 221 15.41 -12.62 15.40
CA VAL A 221 15.42 -12.07 16.75
C VAL A 221 14.79 -13.10 17.68
N GLY A 222 15.53 -13.47 18.73
CA GLY A 222 15.10 -14.46 19.71
C GLY A 222 15.84 -15.81 19.60
N PRO A 223 15.51 -16.83 20.45
CA PRO A 223 14.41 -16.76 21.45
C PRO A 223 14.72 -15.76 22.57
N ILE A 224 13.73 -14.97 22.94
CA ILE A 224 13.82 -13.96 24.00
C ILE A 224 12.95 -14.38 25.16
N ASN A 225 13.55 -14.40 26.35
CA ASN A 225 12.89 -14.57 27.63
C ASN A 225 13.15 -13.32 28.46
N MET A 226 12.13 -12.51 28.70
CA MET A 226 12.23 -11.30 29.49
C MET A 226 10.91 -10.90 30.14
N THR A 227 11.02 -10.12 31.17
CA THR A 227 9.91 -9.54 31.90
C THR A 227 10.10 -8.04 32.00
N ILE A 228 9.06 -7.26 31.81
CA ILE A 228 9.02 -5.81 32.01
C ILE A 228 8.10 -5.54 33.20
N GLN A 229 8.64 -4.85 34.20
CA GLN A 229 7.87 -4.44 35.37
C GLN A 229 7.29 -3.04 35.21
N LYS A 230 6.12 -2.79 35.78
CA LYS A 230 5.52 -1.45 35.79
C LYS A 230 6.45 -0.44 36.47
N GLY A 231 6.62 0.74 35.83
CA GLY A 231 7.47 1.81 36.36
C GLY A 231 8.97 1.59 36.17
N GLU A 232 9.39 0.49 35.48
CA GLU A 232 10.79 0.20 35.17
C GLU A 232 11.30 1.12 34.06
N VAL A 233 12.55 1.56 34.17
CA VAL A 233 13.31 2.18 33.08
C VAL A 233 14.29 1.14 32.53
N LEU A 234 14.00 0.64 31.33
CA LEU A 234 14.77 -0.39 30.63
C LEU A 234 15.52 0.20 29.45
N PHE A 235 16.84 0.05 29.41
CA PHE A 235 17.61 0.37 28.20
C PHE A 235 17.97 -0.88 27.40
N ILE A 236 17.79 -0.82 26.10
CA ILE A 236 18.21 -1.83 25.13
C ILE A 236 19.39 -1.24 24.36
N VAL A 237 20.54 -1.90 24.44
CA VAL A 237 21.79 -1.44 23.84
C VAL A 237 22.35 -2.50 22.91
N GLY A 238 23.22 -2.10 21.97
CA GLY A 238 23.85 -3.04 21.04
C GLY A 238 24.27 -2.36 19.74
N GLY A 239 25.11 -3.02 18.95
CA GLY A 239 25.60 -2.49 17.67
C GLY A 239 24.49 -2.30 16.63
N ASN A 240 24.81 -1.60 15.53
CA ASN A 240 23.92 -1.51 14.39
C ASN A 240 23.68 -2.92 13.81
N GLY A 241 22.44 -3.23 13.43
CA GLY A 241 22.07 -4.54 12.93
C GLY A 241 21.92 -5.63 14.01
N SER A 242 22.07 -5.32 15.30
CA SER A 242 21.87 -6.30 16.38
C SER A 242 20.42 -6.76 16.56
N GLY A 243 19.43 -6.08 15.94
CA GLY A 243 18.01 -6.44 15.99
C GLY A 243 17.15 -5.57 16.92
N LYS A 244 17.69 -4.47 17.50
CA LYS A 244 16.98 -3.60 18.45
C LYS A 244 15.65 -3.06 17.93
N SER A 245 15.63 -2.47 16.73
CA SER A 245 14.38 -1.93 16.16
C SER A 245 13.38 -3.04 15.80
N THR A 246 13.86 -4.23 15.42
CA THR A 246 12.99 -5.40 15.25
C THR A 246 12.40 -5.85 16.59
N LEU A 247 13.22 -5.89 17.64
CA LEU A 247 12.76 -6.19 18.97
C LEU A 247 11.71 -5.18 19.45
N MET A 248 11.92 -3.88 19.22
CA MET A 248 10.93 -2.84 19.54
C MET A 248 9.58 -3.12 18.87
N LYS A 249 9.58 -3.46 17.58
CA LYS A 249 8.37 -3.80 16.83
C LYS A 249 7.70 -5.08 17.34
N LEU A 250 8.50 -6.02 17.84
CA LEU A 250 8.00 -7.24 18.50
C LEU A 250 7.39 -6.95 19.87
N LEU A 251 8.09 -6.22 20.73
CA LEU A 251 7.63 -5.88 22.07
C LEU A 251 6.31 -5.09 22.06
N THR A 252 6.11 -4.26 21.04
CA THR A 252 4.86 -3.50 20.87
C THR A 252 3.74 -4.29 20.23
N GLY A 253 3.99 -5.53 19.78
CA GLY A 253 3.02 -6.32 19.02
C GLY A 253 2.74 -5.78 17.60
N LEU A 254 3.62 -4.92 17.08
CA LEU A 254 3.54 -4.49 15.67
C LEU A 254 3.94 -5.65 14.73
N TYR A 255 4.92 -6.44 15.15
CA TYR A 255 5.25 -7.72 14.53
C TYR A 255 4.75 -8.86 15.41
N TYR A 256 4.31 -9.95 14.77
CA TYR A 256 3.85 -11.16 15.46
C TYR A 256 5.01 -12.13 15.58
N PRO A 257 5.12 -12.80 16.72
CA PRO A 257 6.13 -13.83 16.89
C PRO A 257 5.84 -15.03 15.98
N VAL A 258 6.91 -15.65 15.50
CA VAL A 258 6.87 -16.95 14.83
C VAL A 258 6.72 -18.05 15.90
N SER A 259 7.30 -17.84 17.08
CA SER A 259 7.16 -18.74 18.24
C SER A 259 7.19 -17.96 19.54
N GLY A 260 6.75 -18.61 20.62
CA GLY A 260 6.66 -18.02 21.95
C GLY A 260 5.35 -17.30 22.22
N SER A 261 5.26 -16.62 23.36
CA SER A 261 4.05 -15.93 23.79
C SER A 261 4.36 -14.63 24.54
N ILE A 262 3.36 -13.73 24.54
CA ILE A 262 3.31 -12.53 25.38
C ILE A 262 2.25 -12.76 26.45
N GLN A 263 2.55 -12.41 27.68
CA GLN A 263 1.60 -12.43 28.79
C GLN A 263 1.59 -11.07 29.50
N VAL A 264 0.41 -10.57 29.83
CA VAL A 264 0.21 -9.37 30.65
C VAL A 264 -0.53 -9.78 31.91
N ASP A 265 0.10 -9.70 33.07
CA ASP A 265 -0.45 -10.13 34.35
C ASP A 265 -1.07 -11.57 34.30
N GLY A 266 -0.38 -12.49 33.59
CA GLY A 266 -0.82 -13.86 33.36
C GLY A 266 -1.88 -14.04 32.25
N LEU A 267 -2.37 -12.96 31.63
CA LEU A 267 -3.23 -13.05 30.48
C LEU A 267 -2.37 -13.23 29.23
N THR A 268 -2.50 -14.34 28.54
CA THR A 268 -1.83 -14.56 27.25
C THR A 268 -2.44 -13.66 26.19
N ILE A 269 -1.59 -12.90 25.50
CA ILE A 269 -1.98 -12.03 24.41
C ILE A 269 -2.13 -12.86 23.14
N ASP A 270 -3.35 -12.89 22.63
CA ASP A 270 -3.74 -13.58 21.41
C ASP A 270 -4.26 -12.60 20.36
N ARG A 271 -4.73 -13.13 19.23
CA ARG A 271 -5.25 -12.34 18.11
C ARG A 271 -6.35 -11.35 18.50
N THR A 272 -7.14 -11.65 19.52
CA THR A 272 -8.27 -10.81 19.96
C THR A 272 -7.85 -9.71 20.93
N THR A 273 -6.73 -9.87 21.59
CA THR A 273 -6.21 -8.96 22.63
C THR A 273 -5.04 -8.10 22.19
N TYR A 274 -4.44 -8.38 21.01
CA TYR A 274 -3.29 -7.59 20.52
C TYR A 274 -3.59 -6.10 20.39
N GLN A 275 -4.80 -5.71 19.99
CA GLN A 275 -5.15 -4.29 19.89
C GLN A 275 -5.14 -3.62 21.25
N ALA A 276 -5.75 -4.24 22.26
CA ALA A 276 -5.74 -3.74 23.63
C ALA A 276 -4.32 -3.70 24.24
N TYR A 277 -3.50 -4.69 23.88
CA TYR A 277 -2.08 -4.72 24.26
C TYR A 277 -1.30 -3.55 23.67
N ARG A 278 -1.47 -3.25 22.37
CA ARG A 278 -0.81 -2.12 21.71
C ARG A 278 -1.18 -0.78 22.33
N GLU A 279 -2.40 -0.65 22.82
CA GLU A 279 -2.87 0.58 23.45
C GLU A 279 -2.16 0.91 24.78
N LEU A 280 -1.39 -0.02 25.35
CA LEU A 280 -0.50 0.25 26.47
C LEU A 280 0.69 1.13 26.10
N PHE A 281 1.07 1.17 24.82
CA PHE A 281 2.32 1.77 24.36
C PHE A 281 2.11 3.10 23.65
N SER A 282 2.99 4.06 23.94
CA SER A 282 3.28 5.19 23.06
C SER A 282 4.71 5.06 22.57
N VAL A 283 4.90 5.04 21.25
CA VAL A 283 6.17 4.63 20.63
C VAL A 283 6.68 5.67 19.66
N ILE A 284 7.94 6.03 19.79
CA ILE A 284 8.66 6.82 18.78
C ILE A 284 9.72 5.90 18.15
N PHE A 285 9.40 5.35 16.98
CA PHE A 285 10.34 4.55 16.19
C PHE A 285 11.42 5.43 15.54
N GLY A 286 12.53 4.84 15.12
CA GLY A 286 13.58 5.56 14.39
C GLY A 286 13.10 6.14 13.05
N ASP A 287 12.19 5.43 12.37
CA ASP A 287 11.56 5.76 11.10
C ASP A 287 10.12 6.32 11.25
N PHE A 288 9.83 6.97 12.37
CA PHE A 288 8.48 7.46 12.70
C PHE A 288 7.92 8.44 11.66
N HIS A 289 6.60 8.37 11.46
CA HIS A 289 5.85 9.37 10.71
C HIS A 289 5.21 10.38 11.68
N LEU A 290 5.32 11.65 11.36
CA LEU A 290 4.69 12.72 12.11
C LEU A 290 3.47 13.22 11.35
N PHE A 291 2.28 13.03 11.93
CA PHE A 291 1.04 13.59 11.41
C PHE A 291 0.93 15.07 11.77
N ASP A 292 0.25 15.83 10.93
CA ASP A 292 -0.05 17.25 11.20
C ASP A 292 -1.17 17.44 12.23
N ARG A 293 -1.98 16.39 12.50
CA ARG A 293 -3.10 16.38 13.44
C ARG A 293 -2.90 15.37 14.55
N LEU A 294 -3.51 15.66 15.69
CA LEU A 294 -3.58 14.74 16.83
C LEU A 294 -4.76 13.77 16.64
N TYR A 295 -4.53 12.64 16.00
CA TYR A 295 -5.52 11.59 15.84
C TYR A 295 -5.61 10.73 17.12
N GLY A 296 -6.83 10.31 17.49
CA GLY A 296 -7.06 9.42 18.63
C GLY A 296 -7.02 10.08 20.00
N LEU A 297 -7.00 11.41 20.04
CA LEU A 297 -7.15 12.22 21.26
C LEU A 297 -8.49 12.97 21.20
N ASP A 298 -9.43 12.59 22.08
CA ASP A 298 -10.80 13.15 22.10
C ASP A 298 -10.84 14.56 22.72
N GLU A 299 -10.00 14.79 23.74
CA GLU A 299 -9.87 16.09 24.42
C GLU A 299 -8.46 16.62 24.26
N ILE A 300 -8.33 17.77 23.61
CA ILE A 300 -7.07 18.45 23.39
C ILE A 300 -7.01 19.67 24.32
N ASP A 301 -6.10 19.62 25.30
CA ASP A 301 -5.79 20.74 26.15
C ASP A 301 -4.77 21.67 25.48
N ASP A 302 -5.25 22.74 24.88
CA ASP A 302 -4.41 23.73 24.18
C ASP A 302 -3.37 24.39 25.09
N ASP A 303 -3.66 24.57 26.37
CA ASP A 303 -2.71 25.15 27.33
C ASP A 303 -1.57 24.14 27.58
N ARG A 304 -1.91 22.88 27.75
CA ARG A 304 -0.92 21.82 27.91
C ARG A 304 -0.01 21.65 26.67
N ILE A 305 -0.58 21.78 25.49
CA ILE A 305 0.21 21.74 24.24
C ILE A 305 1.16 22.92 24.19
N ARG A 306 0.71 24.13 24.52
CA ARG A 306 1.56 25.33 24.55
C ARG A 306 2.71 25.18 25.55
N GLU A 307 2.46 24.64 26.73
CA GLU A 307 3.50 24.33 27.72
C GLU A 307 4.54 23.35 27.15
N LEU A 308 4.09 22.26 26.55
CA LEU A 308 4.98 21.25 25.96
C LEU A 308 5.78 21.79 24.77
N LEU A 309 5.15 22.60 23.91
CA LEU A 309 5.86 23.27 22.81
C LEU A 309 6.96 24.21 23.33
N LYS A 310 6.67 24.95 24.41
CA LYS A 310 7.66 25.82 25.06
C LYS A 310 8.79 25.00 25.71
N LEU A 311 8.45 23.94 26.43
CA LEU A 311 9.41 23.02 27.06
C LEU A 311 10.37 22.39 26.03
N MET A 312 9.84 22.06 24.85
CA MET A 312 10.60 21.46 23.74
C MET A 312 11.23 22.50 22.81
N GLU A 313 11.15 23.81 23.16
CA GLU A 313 11.69 24.92 22.35
C GLU A 313 11.13 24.96 20.91
N LEU A 314 9.86 24.63 20.75
CA LEU A 314 9.16 24.59 19.45
C LEU A 314 8.13 25.69 19.29
N GLU A 315 7.87 26.52 20.30
CA GLU A 315 6.82 27.56 20.31
C GLU A 315 6.96 28.59 19.17
N LYS A 316 8.21 28.80 18.67
CA LYS A 316 8.48 29.70 17.54
C LYS A 316 8.50 29.01 16.19
N LYS A 317 8.27 27.70 16.15
CA LYS A 317 8.42 26.87 14.95
C LYS A 317 7.09 26.30 14.47
N THR A 318 6.19 26.02 15.41
CA THR A 318 4.87 25.46 15.14
C THR A 318 3.92 25.83 16.28
N GLU A 319 2.66 25.92 15.93
CA GLU A 319 1.55 26.16 16.87
C GLU A 319 0.45 25.14 16.58
N MET A 320 -0.44 24.93 17.53
CA MET A 320 -1.65 24.13 17.34
C MET A 320 -2.82 25.06 17.01
N ILE A 321 -3.43 24.87 15.84
CA ILE A 321 -4.63 25.60 15.40
C ILE A 321 -5.63 24.59 14.85
N ASP A 322 -6.85 24.61 15.35
CA ASP A 322 -7.94 23.72 14.93
C ASP A 322 -7.55 22.22 14.94
N GLY A 323 -6.79 21.80 15.96
CA GLY A 323 -6.34 20.43 16.14
C GLY A 323 -5.22 19.99 15.17
N ALA A 324 -4.56 20.95 14.49
CA ALA A 324 -3.45 20.69 13.60
C ALA A 324 -2.21 21.53 13.92
N PHE A 325 -1.02 20.96 13.76
CA PHE A 325 0.23 21.71 13.82
C PHE A 325 0.42 22.53 12.54
N THR A 326 0.69 23.83 12.70
CA THR A 326 0.87 24.76 11.57
C THR A 326 2.07 24.42 10.69
N ASN A 327 3.08 23.76 11.25
CA ASN A 327 4.28 23.36 10.54
C ASN A 327 4.90 22.09 11.13
N ILE A 328 5.00 21.04 10.32
CA ILE A 328 5.71 19.79 10.65
C ILE A 328 7.00 19.60 9.84
N LYS A 329 7.33 20.55 8.92
CA LYS A 329 8.57 20.54 8.14
C LYS A 329 9.72 21.13 8.97
N LEU A 330 10.11 20.39 9.99
CA LEU A 330 11.11 20.75 10.98
C LEU A 330 12.40 19.95 10.76
N SER A 331 13.50 20.32 11.43
CA SER A 331 14.72 19.50 11.45
C SER A 331 14.45 18.15 12.15
N THR A 332 15.29 17.13 11.90
CA THR A 332 15.10 15.78 12.48
C THR A 332 14.97 15.81 14.00
N GLY A 333 15.85 16.53 14.70
CA GLY A 333 15.73 16.69 16.15
C GLY A 333 14.44 17.38 16.59
N GLN A 334 14.04 18.45 15.91
CA GLN A 334 12.77 19.14 16.18
C GLN A 334 11.55 18.26 15.91
N ARG A 335 11.57 17.48 14.84
CA ARG A 335 10.51 16.50 14.55
C ARG A 335 10.41 15.45 15.65
N LYS A 336 11.53 14.93 16.15
CA LYS A 336 11.55 13.99 17.29
C LYS A 336 11.02 14.65 18.57
N ARG A 337 11.29 15.93 18.82
CA ARG A 337 10.69 16.68 19.95
C ARG A 337 9.19 16.83 19.80
N LEU A 338 8.70 17.12 18.59
CA LEU A 338 7.26 17.21 18.34
C LEU A 338 6.58 15.83 18.47
N ALA A 339 7.20 14.77 18.00
CA ALA A 339 6.72 13.39 18.21
C ALA A 339 6.68 13.02 19.71
N LEU A 340 7.64 13.51 20.51
CA LEU A 340 7.62 13.33 21.96
C LEU A 340 6.43 14.05 22.61
N ILE A 341 6.11 15.27 22.17
CA ILE A 341 4.90 15.97 22.64
C ILE A 341 3.66 15.12 22.39
N VAL A 342 3.50 14.59 21.17
CA VAL A 342 2.38 13.70 20.83
C VAL A 342 2.34 12.49 21.76
N SER A 343 3.48 11.81 21.94
CA SER A 343 3.63 10.66 22.83
C SER A 343 3.23 10.97 24.29
N LEU A 344 3.62 12.14 24.79
CA LEU A 344 3.25 12.58 26.15
C LEU A 344 1.74 12.88 26.27
N LEU A 345 1.13 13.43 25.23
CA LEU A 345 -0.31 13.70 25.19
C LEU A 345 -1.15 12.43 25.12
N GLU A 346 -0.65 11.37 24.47
CA GLU A 346 -1.31 10.06 24.46
C GLU A 346 -1.43 9.43 25.85
N GLY A 347 -0.55 9.77 26.77
CA GLY A 347 -0.63 9.40 28.18
C GLY A 347 -0.53 7.90 28.48
N ARG A 348 0.00 7.09 27.57
CA ARG A 348 0.05 5.61 27.67
C ARG A 348 0.91 5.14 28.85
N GLU A 349 0.71 3.89 29.28
CA GLU A 349 1.43 3.30 30.43
C GLU A 349 2.90 3.05 30.13
N VAL A 350 3.24 2.71 28.88
CA VAL A 350 4.60 2.42 28.41
C VAL A 350 5.03 3.44 27.38
N CYS A 351 6.12 4.17 27.65
CA CYS A 351 6.78 5.06 26.69
C CYS A 351 8.00 4.34 26.07
N MET A 352 8.04 4.30 24.75
CA MET A 352 9.07 3.55 24.03
C MET A 352 9.80 4.44 23.04
N PHE A 353 11.15 4.49 23.12
CA PHE A 353 11.98 5.42 22.37
C PHE A 353 13.08 4.70 21.59
N ASP A 354 13.01 4.71 20.25
CA ASP A 354 14.04 4.13 19.39
C ASP A 354 15.05 5.20 18.97
N GLU A 355 16.20 5.21 19.63
CA GLU A 355 17.32 6.14 19.40
C GLU A 355 16.87 7.62 19.35
N TRP A 356 15.90 7.99 20.19
CA TRP A 356 15.34 9.33 20.17
C TRP A 356 16.39 10.42 20.46
N ALA A 357 17.25 10.18 21.43
CA ALA A 357 18.26 11.13 21.89
C ALA A 357 19.44 11.30 20.91
N ALA A 358 19.65 10.37 19.97
CA ALA A 358 20.78 10.41 19.05
C ALA A 358 20.82 11.68 18.17
N ASP A 359 19.63 12.14 17.74
CA ASP A 359 19.48 13.33 16.88
C ASP A 359 19.27 14.64 17.66
N GLN A 360 19.42 14.62 18.98
CA GLN A 360 19.31 15.80 19.82
C GLN A 360 20.66 16.46 20.04
N ASP A 361 20.63 17.78 20.20
CA ASP A 361 21.82 18.51 20.68
C ASP A 361 22.22 18.06 22.11
N PRO A 362 23.44 18.34 22.57
CA PRO A 362 23.93 17.86 23.86
C PRO A 362 23.10 18.31 25.07
N ILE A 363 22.47 19.48 25.01
CA ILE A 363 21.65 20.02 26.09
C ILE A 363 20.34 19.24 26.19
N PHE A 364 19.65 19.07 25.07
CA PHE A 364 18.39 18.30 25.01
C PHE A 364 18.61 16.81 25.27
N ARG A 365 19.75 16.24 24.82
CA ARG A 365 20.12 14.87 25.14
C ARG A 365 20.27 14.69 26.66
N LYS A 366 20.97 15.61 27.32
CA LYS A 366 21.11 15.61 28.77
C LYS A 366 19.76 15.76 29.47
N TYR A 367 18.92 16.71 29.01
CA TYR A 367 17.57 16.90 29.53
C TYR A 367 16.73 15.62 29.43
N PHE A 368 16.75 14.94 28.31
CA PHE A 368 16.02 13.68 28.10
C PHE A 368 16.38 12.63 29.15
N TYR A 369 17.68 12.34 29.31
CA TYR A 369 18.09 11.27 30.22
C TYR A 369 18.02 11.65 31.69
N GLU A 370 18.43 12.85 32.05
CA GLU A 370 18.56 13.25 33.47
C GLU A 370 17.28 13.82 34.05
N VAL A 371 16.39 14.41 33.24
CA VAL A 371 15.17 15.07 33.73
C VAL A 371 13.93 14.31 33.25
N LEU A 372 13.71 14.22 31.95
CA LEU A 372 12.45 13.72 31.39
C LEU A 372 12.17 12.26 31.77
N LEU A 373 13.18 11.36 31.65
CA LEU A 373 12.98 9.96 32.04
C LEU A 373 12.63 9.84 33.52
N ASN A 374 13.23 10.62 34.40
CA ASN A 374 12.92 10.62 35.82
C ASN A 374 11.52 11.18 36.12
N GLU A 375 11.09 12.23 35.40
CA GLU A 375 9.73 12.77 35.52
C GLU A 375 8.69 11.76 35.07
N LEU A 376 8.89 11.07 33.96
CA LEU A 376 8.01 10.02 33.46
C LEU A 376 7.95 8.84 34.46
N LYS A 377 9.09 8.41 34.99
CA LYS A 377 9.17 7.36 36.02
C LYS A 377 8.42 7.78 37.28
N ALA A 378 8.58 9.03 37.74
CA ALA A 378 7.85 9.56 38.90
C ALA A 378 6.33 9.61 38.67
N GLN A 379 5.87 9.74 37.44
CA GLN A 379 4.47 9.62 37.04
C GLN A 379 3.98 8.15 36.94
N GLY A 380 4.83 7.20 37.26
CA GLY A 380 4.52 5.75 37.20
C GLY A 380 4.60 5.15 35.80
N LYS A 381 5.15 5.85 34.82
CA LYS A 381 5.32 5.33 33.45
C LYS A 381 6.45 4.32 33.39
N THR A 382 6.25 3.28 32.62
CA THR A 382 7.30 2.34 32.22
C THR A 382 8.02 2.88 30.99
N ILE A 383 9.34 2.82 30.97
CA ILE A 383 10.13 3.40 29.89
C ILE A 383 11.03 2.33 29.27
N ILE A 384 10.98 2.20 27.96
CA ILE A 384 11.90 1.36 27.19
C ILE A 384 12.61 2.23 26.17
N ALA A 385 13.93 2.35 26.27
CA ALA A 385 14.70 3.19 25.37
C ALA A 385 15.86 2.41 24.72
N VAL A 386 15.95 2.51 23.41
CA VAL A 386 17.17 2.11 22.69
C VAL A 386 18.16 3.25 22.75
N SER A 387 19.35 2.96 23.28
CA SER A 387 20.41 3.94 23.43
C SER A 387 21.78 3.37 23.05
N HIS A 388 22.63 4.22 22.49
CA HIS A 388 24.06 3.94 22.25
C HIS A 388 24.97 4.77 23.15
N ASP A 389 24.42 5.62 24.01
CA ASP A 389 25.17 6.56 24.84
C ASP A 389 25.39 5.95 26.24
N ASP A 390 26.57 5.34 26.42
CA ASP A 390 26.97 4.64 27.64
C ASP A 390 27.02 5.56 28.87
N ARG A 391 27.23 6.86 28.68
CA ARG A 391 27.27 7.87 29.77
C ARG A 391 25.95 7.92 30.56
N TYR A 392 24.84 7.53 29.95
CA TYR A 392 23.53 7.60 30.55
C TYR A 392 22.96 6.24 31.00
N PHE A 393 23.71 5.14 30.89
CA PHE A 393 23.24 3.83 31.34
C PHE A 393 22.87 3.77 32.82
N GLY A 394 23.50 4.64 33.64
CA GLY A 394 23.18 4.74 35.07
C GLY A 394 21.76 5.30 35.40
N PHE A 395 21.05 5.83 34.40
CA PHE A 395 19.65 6.29 34.58
C PHE A 395 18.62 5.18 34.33
N ALA A 396 19.05 4.02 33.82
CA ALA A 396 18.19 2.85 33.69
C ALA A 396 18.22 1.97 34.94
N ASP A 397 17.09 1.38 35.28
CA ASP A 397 17.03 0.33 36.31
C ASP A 397 17.69 -0.96 35.80
N ARG A 398 17.60 -1.20 34.50
CA ARG A 398 18.16 -2.38 33.85
C ARG A 398 18.63 -2.04 32.44
N VAL A 399 19.78 -2.60 32.05
CA VAL A 399 20.35 -2.47 30.71
C VAL A 399 20.47 -3.86 30.10
N LEU A 400 19.85 -4.07 28.95
CA LEU A 400 19.93 -5.31 28.18
C LEU A 400 20.77 -5.10 26.94
N LYS A 401 21.86 -5.86 26.81
CA LYS A 401 22.73 -5.79 25.63
C LYS A 401 22.29 -6.83 24.60
N MET A 402 22.09 -6.38 23.37
CA MET A 402 21.63 -7.21 22.25
C MET A 402 22.74 -7.37 21.20
N GLU A 403 23.01 -8.60 20.81
CA GLU A 403 23.92 -8.95 19.71
C GLU A 403 23.31 -10.07 18.87
N TYR A 404 23.37 -9.95 17.53
CA TYR A 404 22.88 -10.94 16.58
C TYR A 404 21.47 -11.47 16.89
N GLY A 405 20.55 -10.59 17.29
CA GLY A 405 19.17 -10.94 17.58
C GLY A 405 18.90 -11.56 18.95
N GLN A 406 19.90 -11.65 19.83
CA GLN A 406 19.79 -12.24 21.18
C GLN A 406 20.32 -11.32 22.26
N PHE A 407 19.83 -11.47 23.49
CA PHE A 407 20.43 -10.80 24.63
C PHE A 407 21.71 -11.51 25.06
N LEU A 408 22.73 -10.74 25.32
CA LEU A 408 23.94 -11.25 25.97
C LEU A 408 23.62 -11.58 27.45
N LYS A 409 24.11 -12.72 27.90
CA LYS A 409 24.01 -13.17 29.31
C LYS A 409 24.90 -12.36 30.21
#